data_394ec3e59ea95f6136918250fa88ba64
#
_entry.id   394ec3e59ea95f6136918250fa88ba64
#
_cell.length_a   1.000
_cell.length_b   1.000
_cell.length_c   1.000
_cell.angle_alpha   90.00
_cell.angle_beta   90.00
_cell.angle_gamma   90.00
#
_symmetry.space_group_name_H-M   'P 1'
#
loop_
_entity.id
_entity.type
_entity.pdbx_description
1 polymer ?
#
loop_
_entity_poly.entity_id
_entity_poly.type
_entity_poly.pdbx_seq_one_letter_code
_entity_poly.pdbx_strand_id
1 'polypeptide(L)'
;MKKIIALLFAILSAFFVNTSFLETAEAARVAVLPLQFSNDNMERASDFTSYYWDIMVEKFQYPEYELMDDDKVAAALHDEELKAFDKASLMKVADQTNAEIVVVMRLDRLDAESNYFSSDPYVTFRMNGEYAGYNRLTGKYYNKKFHEKYDVDDELTLKNDWQQMRFAEITKSYIYRTMKEK
;
A
#
# COMPACT_ATOMS: atom_id res chain seq x y z
N MET A 1 12.21 -18.29 59.07
CA MET A 1 12.41 -19.01 57.79
C MET A 1 11.13 -19.15 56.98
N LYS A 2 10.00 -19.69 57.54
CA LYS A 2 8.74 -19.90 56.78
C LYS A 2 8.15 -18.62 56.13
N LYS A 3 8.29 -17.43 56.79
CA LYS A 3 7.76 -16.15 56.25
C LYS A 3 8.57 -15.60 55.08
N ILE A 4 9.89 -15.88 55.05
CA ILE A 4 10.78 -15.42 53.95
C ILE A 4 10.54 -16.24 52.67
N ILE A 5 10.27 -17.54 52.84
CA ILE A 5 9.96 -18.43 51.70
C ILE A 5 8.62 -18.04 51.08
N ALA A 6 7.60 -17.70 51.89
CA ALA A 6 6.31 -17.24 51.37
C ALA A 6 6.42 -15.90 50.59
N LEU A 7 7.30 -14.97 51.03
CA LEU A 7 7.54 -13.70 50.34
C LEU A 7 8.26 -13.92 49.00
N LEU A 8 9.23 -14.81 48.95
CA LEU A 8 9.94 -15.18 47.72
C LEU A 8 9.01 -15.83 46.69
N PHE A 9 8.07 -16.71 47.14
CA PHE A 9 7.08 -17.27 46.25
C PHE A 9 6.09 -16.23 45.71
N ALA A 10 5.66 -15.27 46.51
CA ALA A 10 4.79 -14.18 46.08
C ALA A 10 5.47 -13.24 45.05
N ILE A 11 6.76 -12.99 45.19
CA ILE A 11 7.53 -12.19 44.22
C ILE A 11 7.76 -12.98 42.91
N LEU A 12 8.06 -14.28 42.99
CA LEU A 12 8.23 -15.13 41.80
C LEU A 12 6.92 -15.25 41.03
N SER A 13 5.78 -15.43 41.71
CA SER A 13 4.48 -15.52 41.03
C SER A 13 4.06 -14.20 40.40
N ALA A 14 4.41 -13.04 40.95
CA ALA A 14 4.17 -11.73 40.35
C ALA A 14 5.03 -11.50 39.09
N PHE A 15 6.23 -12.05 39.02
CA PHE A 15 7.07 -12.03 37.82
C PHE A 15 6.53 -12.95 36.73
N PHE A 16 6.04 -14.12 37.06
CA PHE A 16 5.46 -15.05 36.06
C PHE A 16 4.13 -14.57 35.48
N VAL A 17 3.32 -13.84 36.23
CA VAL A 17 2.06 -13.27 35.72
C VAL A 17 2.32 -12.11 34.75
N ASN A 18 3.40 -11.33 34.95
CA ASN A 18 3.73 -10.24 34.04
C ASN A 18 4.40 -10.67 32.73
N THR A 19 4.97 -11.87 32.65
CA THR A 19 5.57 -12.40 31.41
C THR A 19 4.55 -13.08 30.50
N SER A 20 3.34 -13.37 30.99
CA SER A 20 2.28 -14.02 30.19
C SER A 20 1.42 -13.02 29.38
N PHE A 21 1.66 -11.72 29.50
CA PHE A 21 0.95 -10.66 28.75
C PHE A 21 1.82 -9.93 27.73
N LEU A 22 2.97 -10.46 27.38
CA LEU A 22 3.56 -10.14 26.09
C LEU A 22 2.83 -11.03 25.05
N GLU A 23 1.55 -10.74 24.78
CA GLU A 23 1.00 -11.03 23.47
C GLU A 23 1.96 -10.33 22.52
N THR A 24 2.80 -11.10 21.84
CA THR A 24 3.51 -10.62 20.66
C THR A 24 2.38 -10.21 19.71
N ALA A 25 2.17 -8.89 19.60
CA ALA A 25 1.22 -8.37 18.63
C ALA A 25 1.62 -8.99 17.29
N GLU A 26 0.77 -9.91 16.79
CA GLU A 26 1.01 -10.53 15.51
C GLU A 26 1.02 -9.42 14.45
N ALA A 27 2.01 -9.44 13.56
CA ALA A 27 2.11 -8.45 12.50
C ALA A 27 0.83 -8.43 11.67
N ALA A 28 0.28 -7.27 11.39
CA ALA A 28 -0.91 -7.16 10.57
C ALA A 28 -0.62 -7.61 9.13
N ARG A 29 -1.34 -8.62 8.63
CA ARG A 29 -1.16 -9.16 7.28
C ARG A 29 -1.73 -8.23 6.24
N VAL A 30 -0.92 -7.91 5.24
CA VAL A 30 -1.26 -6.97 4.18
C VAL A 30 -1.30 -7.69 2.84
N ALA A 31 -2.47 -7.73 2.22
CA ALA A 31 -2.63 -8.18 0.84
C ALA A 31 -2.51 -6.96 -0.09
N VAL A 32 -1.43 -6.92 -0.86
CA VAL A 32 -1.22 -5.93 -1.91
C VAL A 32 -1.60 -6.57 -3.24
N LEU A 33 -2.62 -6.03 -3.90
CA LEU A 33 -3.00 -6.50 -5.22
C LEU A 33 -2.02 -5.94 -6.26
N PRO A 34 -1.76 -6.68 -7.34
CA PRO A 34 -0.94 -6.18 -8.44
C PRO A 34 -1.44 -4.82 -8.95
N LEU A 35 -0.49 -3.95 -9.35
CA LEU A 35 -0.83 -2.69 -10.00
C LEU A 35 -1.55 -3.00 -11.32
N GLN A 36 -2.78 -2.49 -11.47
CA GLN A 36 -3.59 -2.72 -12.66
C GLN A 36 -3.42 -1.58 -13.66
N PHE A 37 -3.62 -1.88 -14.93
CA PHE A 37 -3.57 -0.90 -16.01
C PHE A 37 -4.84 -1.00 -16.85
N SER A 38 -5.52 0.12 -17.12
CA SER A 38 -6.71 0.13 -17.98
C SER A 38 -6.38 -0.14 -19.45
N ASN A 39 -5.11 -0.08 -19.82
CA ASN A 39 -4.60 -0.38 -21.15
C ASN A 39 -3.32 -1.22 -21.04
N ASP A 40 -3.36 -2.44 -21.53
CA ASP A 40 -2.24 -3.40 -21.50
C ASP A 40 -0.98 -2.91 -22.24
N ASN A 41 -1.14 -1.97 -23.16
CA ASN A 41 -0.04 -1.37 -23.92
C ASN A 41 0.47 -0.06 -23.31
N MET A 42 0.22 0.19 -22.03
CA MET A 42 0.71 1.39 -21.37
C MET A 42 2.23 1.40 -21.34
N GLU A 43 2.82 2.42 -21.94
CA GLU A 43 4.28 2.61 -21.95
C GLU A 43 4.80 2.67 -20.52
N ARG A 44 5.91 1.96 -20.23
CA ARG A 44 6.55 1.92 -18.91
C ARG A 44 5.73 1.25 -17.79
N ALA A 45 4.72 0.43 -18.13
CA ALA A 45 3.94 -0.30 -17.13
C ALA A 45 4.81 -1.12 -16.16
N SER A 46 5.85 -1.79 -16.67
CA SER A 46 6.79 -2.59 -15.87
C SER A 46 7.54 -1.75 -14.82
N ASP A 47 7.98 -0.54 -15.20
CA ASP A 47 8.70 0.36 -14.28
C ASP A 47 7.80 0.75 -13.12
N PHE A 48 6.55 1.12 -13.41
CA PHE A 48 5.58 1.51 -12.39
C PHE A 48 5.13 0.35 -11.52
N THR A 49 5.06 -0.87 -12.05
CA THR A 49 4.79 -2.08 -11.26
C THR A 49 5.90 -2.32 -10.24
N SER A 50 7.15 -2.27 -10.66
CA SER A 50 8.30 -2.42 -9.74
C SER A 50 8.32 -1.32 -8.69
N TYR A 51 8.07 -0.08 -9.11
CA TYR A 51 8.07 1.07 -8.21
C TYR A 51 6.92 1.04 -7.20
N TYR A 52 5.74 0.59 -7.62
CA TYR A 52 4.60 0.36 -6.73
C TYR A 52 4.94 -0.64 -5.63
N TRP A 53 5.58 -1.76 -6.01
CA TRP A 53 5.99 -2.78 -5.06
C TRP A 53 7.02 -2.27 -4.06
N ASP A 54 8.03 -1.53 -4.51
CA ASP A 54 9.04 -0.91 -3.63
C ASP A 54 8.39 -0.01 -2.57
N ILE A 55 7.36 0.77 -2.96
CA ILE A 55 6.61 1.61 -2.03
C ILE A 55 5.86 0.77 -1.00
N MET A 56 5.25 -0.35 -1.41
CA MET A 56 4.55 -1.24 -0.49
C MET A 56 5.51 -1.86 0.51
N VAL A 57 6.65 -2.36 0.06
CA VAL A 57 7.71 -2.90 0.94
C VAL A 57 8.23 -1.82 1.91
N GLU A 58 8.40 -0.57 1.45
CA GLU A 58 8.81 0.54 2.33
C GLU A 58 7.75 0.86 3.40
N LYS A 59 6.47 0.77 3.06
CA LYS A 59 5.38 1.21 3.95
C LYS A 59 4.87 0.14 4.90
N PHE A 60 4.97 -1.12 4.51
CA PHE A 60 4.47 -2.23 5.28
C PHE A 60 5.64 -3.10 5.79
N GLN A 61 6.41 -2.55 6.74
CA GLN A 61 7.59 -3.20 7.29
C GLN A 61 7.26 -4.03 8.54
N TYR A 62 7.93 -5.19 8.65
CA TYR A 62 7.95 -5.97 9.88
C TYR A 62 8.67 -5.17 11.01
N PRO A 63 8.26 -5.25 12.30
CA PRO A 63 7.28 -6.20 12.86
C PRO A 63 5.81 -5.73 12.85
N GLU A 64 5.50 -4.50 12.42
CA GLU A 64 4.13 -3.97 12.47
C GLU A 64 3.25 -4.61 11.40
N TYR A 65 3.83 -4.91 10.24
CA TYR A 65 3.14 -5.46 9.08
C TYR A 65 3.87 -6.66 8.51
N GLU A 66 3.10 -7.57 7.92
CA GLU A 66 3.59 -8.70 7.15
C GLU A 66 2.94 -8.66 5.76
N LEU A 67 3.75 -8.40 4.73
CA LEU A 67 3.29 -8.48 3.35
C LEU A 67 3.02 -9.95 3.01
N MET A 68 1.84 -10.19 2.47
CA MET A 68 1.47 -11.53 2.01
C MET A 68 2.19 -11.87 0.72
N ASP A 69 2.43 -13.14 0.52
CA ASP A 69 2.98 -13.71 -0.70
C ASP A 69 2.06 -13.43 -1.90
N ASP A 70 2.63 -12.93 -3.00
CA ASP A 70 1.90 -12.55 -4.22
C ASP A 70 1.12 -13.73 -4.80
N ASP A 71 1.69 -14.94 -4.77
CA ASP A 71 1.04 -16.15 -5.27
C ASP A 71 -0.23 -16.46 -4.49
N LYS A 72 -0.24 -16.21 -3.17
CA LYS A 72 -1.43 -16.39 -2.33
C LYS A 72 -2.50 -15.36 -2.63
N VAL A 73 -2.10 -14.13 -2.88
CA VAL A 73 -3.03 -13.05 -3.25
C VAL A 73 -3.62 -13.32 -4.63
N ALA A 74 -2.81 -13.70 -5.61
CA ALA A 74 -3.25 -14.05 -6.96
C ALA A 74 -4.20 -15.25 -6.96
N ALA A 75 -3.87 -16.31 -6.23
CA ALA A 75 -4.73 -17.49 -6.09
C ALA A 75 -6.10 -17.16 -5.49
N ALA A 76 -6.16 -16.25 -4.49
CA ALA A 76 -7.42 -15.80 -3.90
C ALA A 76 -8.29 -15.00 -4.88
N LEU A 77 -7.68 -14.34 -5.83
CA LEU A 77 -8.36 -13.61 -6.91
C LEU A 77 -8.69 -14.51 -8.12
N HIS A 78 -8.29 -15.81 -8.10
CA HIS A 78 -8.37 -16.71 -9.25
C HIS A 78 -7.66 -16.17 -10.50
N ASP A 79 -6.53 -15.49 -10.30
CA ASP A 79 -5.75 -14.80 -11.34
C ASP A 79 -6.56 -13.76 -12.13
N GLU A 80 -7.68 -13.28 -11.57
CA GLU A 80 -8.50 -12.22 -12.17
C GLU A 80 -8.18 -10.85 -11.54
N GLU A 81 -8.24 -9.82 -12.36
CA GLU A 81 -8.17 -8.44 -11.86
C GLU A 81 -9.41 -8.05 -11.05
N LEU A 82 -9.23 -7.23 -10.02
CA LEU A 82 -10.34 -6.70 -9.25
C LEU A 82 -11.10 -5.66 -10.08
N LYS A 83 -12.32 -6.00 -10.50
CA LYS A 83 -13.14 -5.16 -11.39
C LYS A 83 -13.71 -3.91 -10.71
N ALA A 84 -13.97 -3.99 -9.42
CA ALA A 84 -14.57 -2.90 -8.66
C ALA A 84 -13.73 -2.58 -7.41
N PHE A 85 -13.44 -1.31 -7.22
CA PHE A 85 -12.64 -0.80 -6.08
C PHE A 85 -13.54 -0.31 -4.95
N ASP A 86 -14.68 -0.97 -4.75
CA ASP A 86 -15.59 -0.67 -3.65
C ASP A 86 -15.24 -1.45 -2.37
N LYS A 87 -15.84 -1.01 -1.26
CA LYS A 87 -15.59 -1.60 0.06
C LYS A 87 -15.92 -3.10 0.11
N ALA A 88 -17.01 -3.52 -0.54
CA ALA A 88 -17.47 -4.90 -0.48
C ALA A 88 -16.48 -5.83 -1.20
N SER A 89 -15.96 -5.40 -2.35
CA SER A 89 -14.95 -6.13 -3.10
C SER A 89 -13.65 -6.29 -2.31
N LEU A 90 -13.16 -5.22 -1.66
CA LEU A 90 -11.95 -5.31 -0.84
C LEU A 90 -12.18 -6.16 0.42
N MET A 91 -13.34 -6.10 1.05
CA MET A 91 -13.69 -6.97 2.16
C MET A 91 -13.68 -8.45 1.75
N LYS A 92 -14.22 -8.77 0.56
CA LYS A 92 -14.18 -10.14 0.02
C LYS A 92 -12.74 -10.63 -0.16
N VAL A 93 -11.85 -9.80 -0.72
CA VAL A 93 -10.42 -10.12 -0.83
C VAL A 93 -9.81 -10.35 0.55
N ALA A 94 -10.07 -9.46 1.51
CA ALA A 94 -9.59 -9.61 2.89
C ALA A 94 -10.05 -10.93 3.52
N ASP A 95 -11.29 -11.37 3.26
CA ASP A 95 -11.81 -12.63 3.76
C ASP A 95 -11.16 -13.84 3.07
N GLN A 96 -10.97 -13.79 1.75
CA GLN A 96 -10.37 -14.87 0.97
C GLN A 96 -8.89 -15.07 1.29
N THR A 97 -8.15 -13.98 1.50
CA THR A 97 -6.72 -14.00 1.83
C THR A 97 -6.44 -14.10 3.33
N ASN A 98 -7.46 -13.87 4.17
CA ASN A 98 -7.31 -13.66 5.60
C ASN A 98 -6.36 -12.49 5.94
N ALA A 99 -6.38 -11.43 5.13
CA ALA A 99 -5.63 -10.20 5.36
C ALA A 99 -6.37 -9.24 6.29
N GLU A 100 -5.64 -8.49 7.09
CA GLU A 100 -6.15 -7.37 7.89
C GLU A 100 -6.23 -6.07 7.07
N ILE A 101 -5.34 -5.93 6.07
CA ILE A 101 -5.26 -4.75 5.22
C ILE A 101 -5.23 -5.20 3.76
N VAL A 102 -6.00 -4.54 2.92
CA VAL A 102 -6.01 -4.78 1.46
C VAL A 102 -5.76 -3.46 0.75
N VAL A 103 -4.84 -3.46 -0.20
CA VAL A 103 -4.47 -2.30 -1.01
C VAL A 103 -4.52 -2.66 -2.49
N VAL A 104 -5.12 -1.79 -3.29
CA VAL A 104 -5.18 -1.92 -4.75
C VAL A 104 -5.04 -0.57 -5.41
N MET A 105 -4.40 -0.53 -6.58
CA MET A 105 -4.27 0.66 -7.40
C MET A 105 -4.39 0.32 -8.88
N ARG A 106 -4.99 1.21 -9.66
CA ARG A 106 -5.07 1.13 -11.11
C ARG A 106 -4.61 2.44 -11.73
N LEU A 107 -3.79 2.35 -12.75
CA LEU A 107 -3.45 3.47 -13.63
C LEU A 107 -4.30 3.40 -14.89
N ASP A 108 -5.09 4.45 -15.12
CA ASP A 108 -5.95 4.59 -16.30
C ASP A 108 -5.22 5.33 -17.42
N ARG A 109 -4.28 6.20 -17.05
CA ARG A 109 -3.48 7.00 -17.99
C ARG A 109 -2.11 7.32 -17.41
N LEU A 110 -1.10 7.15 -18.23
CA LEU A 110 0.27 7.54 -17.97
C LEU A 110 0.89 7.98 -19.29
N ASP A 111 1.00 9.27 -19.53
CA ASP A 111 1.59 9.81 -20.74
C ASP A 111 2.47 11.03 -20.49
N ALA A 112 3.30 11.32 -21.47
CA ALA A 112 4.15 12.51 -21.54
C ALA A 112 4.05 13.10 -22.94
N GLU A 113 3.65 14.36 -23.05
CA GLU A 113 3.49 15.09 -24.30
C GLU A 113 4.44 16.28 -24.33
N SER A 114 5.39 16.27 -25.27
CA SER A 114 6.34 17.36 -25.45
C SER A 114 5.70 18.48 -26.28
N ASN A 115 5.82 19.72 -25.80
CA ASN A 115 5.38 20.92 -26.49
C ASN A 115 6.59 21.74 -26.92
N TYR A 116 7.05 21.54 -28.16
CA TYR A 116 8.19 22.24 -28.75
C TYR A 116 7.82 23.52 -29.50
N PHE A 117 6.53 23.87 -29.60
CA PHE A 117 6.06 25.05 -30.32
C PHE A 117 5.94 26.29 -29.44
N SER A 118 6.25 26.14 -28.14
CA SER A 118 6.31 27.29 -27.22
C SER A 118 7.67 27.97 -27.25
N SER A 119 7.72 29.25 -26.90
CA SER A 119 8.98 29.97 -26.67
C SER A 119 9.83 29.32 -25.56
N ASP A 120 9.16 28.67 -24.61
CA ASP A 120 9.76 27.89 -23.54
C ASP A 120 9.27 26.47 -23.68
N PRO A 121 10.05 25.51 -24.24
CA PRO A 121 9.67 24.15 -24.42
C PRO A 121 9.39 23.47 -23.09
N TYR A 122 8.28 22.71 -23.00
CA TYR A 122 7.90 21.96 -21.80
C TYR A 122 7.33 20.60 -22.15
N VAL A 123 7.33 19.72 -21.17
CA VAL A 123 6.68 18.41 -21.25
C VAL A 123 5.51 18.38 -20.28
N THR A 124 4.33 18.07 -20.80
CA THR A 124 3.14 17.82 -20.00
C THR A 124 3.08 16.35 -19.63
N PHE A 125 3.15 16.05 -18.34
CA PHE A 125 2.88 14.73 -17.80
C PHE A 125 1.44 14.61 -17.34
N ARG A 126 0.81 13.49 -17.66
CA ARG A 126 -0.53 13.16 -17.17
C ARG A 126 -0.52 11.78 -16.54
N MET A 127 -1.11 11.69 -15.35
CA MET A 127 -1.26 10.44 -14.63
C MET A 127 -2.66 10.42 -14.00
N ASN A 128 -3.49 9.49 -14.44
CA ASN A 128 -4.82 9.29 -13.91
C ASN A 128 -4.94 7.86 -13.39
N GLY A 129 -5.74 7.70 -12.36
CA GLY A 129 -5.97 6.36 -11.81
C GLY A 129 -6.92 6.37 -10.63
N GLU A 130 -6.99 5.22 -9.99
CA GLU A 130 -7.82 4.99 -8.83
C GLU A 130 -7.05 4.15 -7.81
N TYR A 131 -7.11 4.55 -6.56
CA TYR A 131 -6.59 3.81 -5.41
C TYR A 131 -7.76 3.41 -4.52
N ALA A 132 -7.71 2.19 -3.98
CA ALA A 132 -8.57 1.79 -2.87
C ALA A 132 -7.79 1.00 -1.82
N GLY A 133 -8.14 1.23 -0.56
CA GLY A 133 -7.57 0.52 0.58
C GLY A 133 -8.65 0.22 1.62
N TYR A 134 -8.58 -0.96 2.19
CA TYR A 134 -9.42 -1.39 3.28
C TYR A 134 -8.57 -1.89 4.45
N ASN A 135 -8.83 -1.35 5.64
CA ASN A 135 -8.20 -1.75 6.88
C ASN A 135 -9.26 -2.36 7.79
N ARG A 136 -9.24 -3.69 7.97
CA ARG A 136 -10.18 -4.45 8.79
C ARG A 136 -10.06 -4.10 10.26
N LEU A 137 -8.84 -3.84 10.75
CA LEU A 137 -8.58 -3.54 12.17
C LEU A 137 -9.29 -2.27 12.63
N THR A 138 -9.36 -1.27 11.76
CA THR A 138 -10.03 0.01 12.04
C THR A 138 -11.41 0.12 11.39
N GLY A 139 -11.79 -0.83 10.53
CA GLY A 139 -13.01 -0.81 9.72
C GLY A 139 -13.00 0.28 8.64
N LYS A 140 -11.83 0.88 8.37
CA LYS A 140 -11.68 2.00 7.46
C LYS A 140 -11.59 1.53 6.01
N TYR A 141 -12.32 2.22 5.17
CA TYR A 141 -12.21 2.13 3.72
C TYR A 141 -11.87 3.51 3.18
N TYR A 142 -10.90 3.56 2.27
CA TYR A 142 -10.50 4.76 1.56
C TYR A 142 -10.42 4.45 0.07
N ASN A 143 -11.09 5.28 -0.74
CA ASN A 143 -11.03 5.22 -2.20
C ASN A 143 -10.80 6.64 -2.73
N LYS A 144 -9.95 6.76 -3.74
CA LYS A 144 -9.66 8.04 -4.37
C LYS A 144 -9.29 7.85 -5.84
N LYS A 145 -10.06 8.50 -6.72
CA LYS A 145 -9.64 8.77 -8.10
C LYS A 145 -8.73 9.99 -8.11
N PHE A 146 -7.66 9.92 -8.89
CA PHE A 146 -6.71 11.02 -9.05
C PHE A 146 -6.50 11.36 -10.52
N HIS A 147 -6.28 12.65 -10.76
CA HIS A 147 -6.02 13.22 -12.08
C HIS A 147 -4.90 14.23 -11.91
N GLU A 148 -3.69 13.83 -12.28
CA GLU A 148 -2.51 14.64 -12.12
C GLU A 148 -2.05 15.14 -13.50
N LYS A 149 -1.76 16.42 -13.57
CA LYS A 149 -1.18 17.07 -14.74
C LYS A 149 -0.09 18.02 -14.28
N TYR A 150 1.10 17.87 -14.85
CA TYR A 150 2.26 18.71 -14.57
C TYR A 150 2.90 19.15 -15.87
N ASP A 151 3.23 20.44 -15.96
CA ASP A 151 4.06 20.97 -17.01
C ASP A 151 5.48 21.14 -16.42
N VAL A 152 6.45 20.48 -17.01
CA VAL A 152 7.84 20.45 -16.56
C VAL A 152 8.72 21.01 -17.68
N ASP A 153 9.63 21.91 -17.34
CA ASP A 153 10.59 22.48 -18.26
C ASP A 153 11.41 21.37 -18.95
N ASP A 154 11.54 21.44 -20.27
CA ASP A 154 12.19 20.39 -21.07
C ASP A 154 13.70 20.30 -20.79
N GLU A 155 14.32 21.36 -20.30
CA GLU A 155 15.74 21.37 -19.91
C GLU A 155 16.02 20.48 -18.67
N LEU A 156 14.99 20.18 -17.86
CA LEU A 156 15.12 19.27 -16.73
C LEU A 156 15.10 17.82 -17.24
N THR A 157 16.26 17.29 -17.55
CA THR A 157 16.52 15.92 -18.07
C THR A 157 16.02 14.78 -17.18
N LEU A 158 15.32 15.07 -16.09
CA LEU A 158 14.78 14.12 -15.10
C LEU A 158 13.32 13.75 -15.36
N LYS A 159 12.87 13.75 -16.62
CA LYS A 159 11.46 13.50 -17.01
C LYS A 159 10.88 12.22 -16.39
N ASN A 160 11.68 11.16 -16.34
CA ASN A 160 11.23 9.87 -15.83
C ASN A 160 11.12 9.86 -14.30
N ASP A 161 12.04 10.51 -13.61
CA ASP A 161 12.07 10.52 -12.15
C ASP A 161 10.91 11.32 -11.57
N TRP A 162 10.46 12.38 -12.28
CA TRP A 162 9.33 13.19 -11.85
C TRP A 162 8.01 12.41 -11.75
N GLN A 163 7.69 11.64 -12.78
CA GLN A 163 6.47 10.80 -12.75
C GLN A 163 6.52 9.78 -11.63
N GLN A 164 7.67 9.10 -11.45
CA GLN A 164 7.88 8.12 -10.39
C GLN A 164 7.79 8.77 -9.02
N MET A 165 8.42 9.93 -8.83
CA MET A 165 8.38 10.67 -7.57
C MET A 165 6.94 11.06 -7.19
N ARG A 166 6.18 11.61 -8.14
CA ARG A 166 4.77 11.98 -7.90
C ARG A 166 3.88 10.78 -7.66
N PHE A 167 4.08 9.70 -8.40
CA PHE A 167 3.39 8.43 -8.15
C PHE A 167 3.65 7.93 -6.72
N ALA A 168 4.91 7.99 -6.27
CA ALA A 168 5.27 7.60 -4.91
C ALA A 168 4.58 8.49 -3.86
N GLU A 169 4.61 9.81 -4.02
CA GLU A 169 3.97 10.74 -3.08
C GLU A 169 2.46 10.46 -2.95
N ILE A 170 1.77 10.28 -4.08
CA ILE A 170 0.33 9.99 -4.12
C ILE A 170 0.05 8.66 -3.44
N THR A 171 0.78 7.61 -3.81
CA THR A 171 0.60 6.26 -3.26
C THR A 171 0.83 6.25 -1.75
N LYS A 172 1.94 6.83 -1.28
CA LYS A 172 2.26 6.95 0.15
C LYS A 172 1.19 7.73 0.92
N SER A 173 0.68 8.81 0.35
CA SER A 173 -0.40 9.61 0.96
C SER A 173 -1.69 8.79 1.10
N TYR A 174 -2.06 7.98 0.10
CA TYR A 174 -3.28 7.18 0.12
C TYR A 174 -3.17 5.99 1.07
N ILE A 175 -2.01 5.32 1.14
CA ILE A 175 -1.72 4.31 2.15
C ILE A 175 -1.89 4.92 3.55
N TYR A 176 -1.28 6.08 3.82
CA TYR A 176 -1.43 6.77 5.10
C TYR A 176 -2.91 7.05 5.44
N ARG A 177 -3.72 7.45 4.44
CA ARG A 177 -5.15 7.67 4.62
C ARG A 177 -5.92 6.39 4.97
N THR A 178 -5.51 5.25 4.41
CA THR A 178 -6.08 3.93 4.71
C THR A 178 -5.71 3.49 6.13
N MET A 179 -4.49 3.79 6.58
CA MET A 179 -3.95 3.36 7.87
C MET A 179 -4.38 4.26 9.03
N LYS A 180 -4.66 5.54 8.77
CA LYS A 180 -5.00 6.51 9.82
C LYS A 180 -6.28 6.10 10.55
N GLU A 181 -6.21 6.01 11.88
CA GLU A 181 -7.39 5.85 12.74
C GLU A 181 -8.39 7.02 12.54
N LYS A 182 -9.66 6.75 12.87
CA LYS A 182 -10.71 7.75 12.76
C LYS A 182 -10.57 8.83 13.81
#